data_e7116f9277871e3138b35997db43f79a
#
_entry.id   e7116f9277871e3138b35997db43f79a
#
_cell.length_a   1.000
_cell.length_b   1.000
_cell.length_c   1.000
_cell.angle_alpha   90.00
_cell.angle_beta   90.00
_cell.angle_gamma   90.00
#
_symmetry.space_group_name_H-M   'P 1'
#
loop_
_entity.id
_entity.type
_entity.pdbx_description
1 polymer ?
#
loop_
_entity_poly.entity_id
_entity_poly.type
_entity_poly.pdbx_seq_one_letter_code
_entity_poly.pdbx_strand_id
1 'polypeptide(L)'
;AHTLEMPASRGRIVDRNGLLLATSVPTPSIWAIPKDVDADAGEKKKLARALGMSVAELDDRLDGNPNFVWLKRQVDDDVGRAVKELELKGIHQVSEFRRRYPEGEAAAHVVGFTGDQDKGQEGIELAYQQQLQGRDGSREVVKDRLGNIVENIGDPQRPINGEDIELAIDSKVQFFAYQRIRDQVIAQKAKGGSVV
;
A
#
# COMPACT_ATOMS: atom_id res chain seq x y z
N ALA A 1 -20.56 -0.45 -19.04
CA ALA A 1 -20.29 -1.05 -17.73
C ALA A 1 -18.77 -1.15 -17.52
N HIS A 2 -18.33 -0.94 -16.32
CA HIS A 2 -16.92 -1.07 -15.92
C HIS A 2 -16.84 -1.97 -14.70
N THR A 3 -15.89 -2.87 -14.67
CA THR A 3 -15.60 -3.66 -13.49
C THR A 3 -14.63 -2.87 -12.60
N LEU A 4 -15.03 -2.64 -11.35
CA LEU A 4 -14.15 -2.09 -10.31
C LEU A 4 -13.68 -3.23 -9.43
N GLU A 5 -12.37 -3.36 -9.28
CA GLU A 5 -11.78 -4.28 -8.33
C GLU A 5 -11.93 -3.73 -6.91
N MET A 6 -12.25 -4.63 -5.99
CA MET A 6 -12.35 -4.36 -4.56
C MET A 6 -11.24 -5.15 -3.87
N PRO A 7 -10.11 -4.52 -3.52
CA PRO A 7 -8.98 -5.26 -2.99
C PRO A 7 -9.30 -5.90 -1.64
N ALA A 8 -8.90 -7.16 -1.46
CA ALA A 8 -8.90 -7.83 -0.17
C ALA A 8 -7.75 -7.28 0.70
N SER A 9 -7.97 -7.19 2.00
CA SER A 9 -6.90 -6.93 2.95
C SER A 9 -6.08 -8.19 3.16
N ARG A 10 -4.75 -8.07 3.07
CA ARG A 10 -3.82 -9.14 3.39
C ARG A 10 -3.90 -9.47 4.89
N GLY A 11 -3.87 -10.74 5.25
CA GLY A 11 -3.88 -11.20 6.63
C GLY A 11 -2.71 -10.64 7.45
N ARG A 12 -2.91 -10.52 8.75
CA ARG A 12 -1.88 -10.05 9.68
C ARG A 12 -0.92 -11.18 10.04
N ILE A 13 0.31 -10.82 10.35
CA ILE A 13 1.27 -11.72 10.99
C ILE A 13 1.46 -11.21 12.41
N VAL A 14 1.23 -12.06 13.40
CA VAL A 14 1.35 -11.73 14.82
C VAL A 14 2.31 -12.70 15.51
N ASP A 15 2.89 -12.26 16.63
CA ASP A 15 3.69 -13.12 17.49
C ASP A 15 2.81 -13.99 18.38
N ARG A 16 3.42 -14.83 19.22
CA ARG A 16 2.72 -15.70 20.18
C ARG A 16 1.82 -14.98 21.18
N ASN A 17 2.02 -13.69 21.39
CA ASN A 17 1.27 -12.85 22.33
C ASN A 17 0.27 -11.92 21.60
N GLY A 18 0.09 -12.09 20.30
CA GLY A 18 -0.80 -11.26 19.48
C GLY A 18 -0.21 -9.89 19.07
N LEU A 19 1.10 -9.65 19.31
CA LEU A 19 1.76 -8.43 18.84
C LEU A 19 1.90 -8.45 17.32
N LEU A 20 1.57 -7.32 16.69
CA LEU A 20 1.63 -7.18 15.24
C LEU A 20 3.07 -7.17 14.74
N LEU A 21 3.38 -8.11 13.84
CA LEU A 21 4.64 -8.19 13.09
C LEU A 21 4.49 -7.69 11.66
N ALA A 22 3.32 -7.87 11.06
CA ALA A 22 2.94 -7.32 9.78
C ALA A 22 1.44 -7.03 9.74
N THR A 23 1.06 -5.91 9.18
CA THR A 23 -0.34 -5.52 9.00
C THR A 23 -0.52 -4.68 7.75
N SER A 24 -1.70 -4.76 7.14
CA SER A 24 -2.06 -3.95 5.98
C SER A 24 -2.91 -2.76 6.43
N VAL A 25 -2.52 -1.57 6.01
CA VAL A 25 -3.19 -0.31 6.35
C VAL A 25 -3.77 0.28 5.07
N PRO A 26 -5.08 0.62 5.05
CA PRO A 26 -5.65 1.31 3.89
C PRO A 26 -4.98 2.66 3.70
N THR A 27 -4.60 2.95 2.46
CA THR A 27 -3.94 4.20 2.07
C THR A 27 -4.51 4.70 0.76
N PRO A 28 -4.67 6.03 0.57
CA PRO A 28 -5.09 6.57 -0.70
C PRO A 28 -3.98 6.48 -1.74
N SER A 29 -4.38 6.21 -2.98
CA SER A 29 -3.53 6.30 -4.17
C SER A 29 -4.17 7.27 -5.14
N ILE A 30 -3.38 8.17 -5.69
CA ILE A 30 -3.83 9.25 -6.56
C ILE A 30 -3.54 8.89 -8.00
N TRP A 31 -4.56 8.97 -8.84
CA TRP A 31 -4.47 8.72 -10.28
C TRP A 31 -5.21 9.79 -11.06
N ALA A 32 -4.92 9.89 -12.33
CA ALA A 32 -5.54 10.87 -13.21
C ALA A 32 -6.04 10.24 -14.50
N ILE A 33 -7.01 10.92 -15.11
CA ILE A 33 -7.38 10.78 -16.52
C ILE A 33 -6.85 12.03 -17.23
N PRO A 34 -5.64 12.01 -17.79
CA PRO A 34 -4.99 13.22 -18.29
C PRO A 34 -5.82 14.03 -19.29
N LYS A 35 -6.56 13.37 -20.18
CA LYS A 35 -7.45 14.07 -21.15
C LYS A 35 -8.58 14.87 -20.50
N ASP A 36 -8.95 14.55 -19.25
CA ASP A 36 -10.03 15.20 -18.51
C ASP A 36 -9.48 16.23 -17.50
N VAL A 37 -8.16 16.29 -17.32
CA VAL A 37 -7.53 17.26 -16.41
C VAL A 37 -7.64 18.65 -17.00
N ASP A 38 -8.36 19.50 -16.28
CA ASP A 38 -8.54 20.93 -16.61
C ASP A 38 -8.04 21.74 -15.40
N ALA A 39 -6.72 21.90 -15.32
CA ALA A 39 -6.06 22.59 -14.23
C ALA A 39 -5.16 23.70 -14.79
N ASP A 40 -5.31 24.91 -14.26
CA ASP A 40 -4.43 26.01 -14.57
C ASP A 40 -3.03 25.83 -13.92
N ALA A 41 -2.11 26.74 -14.24
CA ALA A 41 -0.73 26.66 -13.73
C ALA A 41 -0.67 26.76 -12.20
N GLY A 42 -1.57 27.53 -11.57
CA GLY A 42 -1.65 27.66 -10.12
C GLY A 42 -2.17 26.38 -9.46
N GLU A 43 -3.18 25.77 -10.04
CA GLU A 43 -3.77 24.50 -9.58
C GLU A 43 -2.78 23.34 -9.74
N LYS A 44 -2.08 23.25 -10.87
CA LYS A 44 -1.00 22.28 -11.07
C LYS A 44 0.12 22.43 -10.03
N LYS A 45 0.48 23.67 -9.70
CA LYS A 45 1.48 23.94 -8.66
C LYS A 45 1.01 23.47 -7.28
N LYS A 46 -0.25 23.68 -6.93
CA LYS A 46 -0.84 23.20 -5.68
C LYS A 46 -0.89 21.66 -5.64
N LEU A 47 -1.29 21.03 -6.74
CA LEU A 47 -1.34 19.57 -6.84
C LEU A 47 0.07 18.96 -6.72
N ALA A 48 1.03 19.48 -7.45
CA ALA A 48 2.43 19.03 -7.38
C ALA A 48 2.98 19.17 -5.96
N ARG A 49 2.71 20.28 -5.29
CA ARG A 49 3.09 20.50 -3.89
C ARG A 49 2.47 19.48 -2.95
N ALA A 50 1.16 19.23 -3.08
CA ALA A 50 0.46 18.24 -2.26
C ALA A 50 1.04 16.83 -2.46
N LEU A 51 1.42 16.48 -3.68
CA LEU A 51 2.03 15.20 -4.04
C LEU A 51 3.53 15.12 -3.70
N GLY A 52 4.16 16.23 -3.30
CA GLY A 52 5.59 16.28 -3.01
C GLY A 52 6.47 16.07 -4.24
N MET A 53 6.06 16.60 -5.39
CA MET A 53 6.80 16.54 -6.66
C MET A 53 6.90 17.91 -7.31
N SER A 54 7.78 18.06 -8.30
CA SER A 54 7.86 19.28 -9.11
C SER A 54 6.71 19.35 -10.14
N VAL A 55 6.40 20.55 -10.61
CA VAL A 55 5.41 20.72 -11.69
C VAL A 55 5.87 20.02 -12.97
N ALA A 56 7.16 20.04 -13.28
CA ALA A 56 7.71 19.33 -14.44
C ALA A 56 7.49 17.81 -14.34
N GLU A 57 7.71 17.23 -13.17
CA GLU A 57 7.45 15.81 -12.92
C GLU A 57 5.96 15.48 -13.03
N LEU A 58 5.10 16.35 -12.54
CA LEU A 58 3.65 16.20 -12.69
C LEU A 58 3.23 16.25 -14.17
N ASP A 59 3.74 17.23 -14.93
CA ASP A 59 3.45 17.35 -16.37
C ASP A 59 3.94 16.13 -17.14
N ASP A 60 5.15 15.63 -16.87
CA ASP A 60 5.68 14.41 -17.49
C ASP A 60 4.77 13.20 -17.26
N ARG A 61 4.21 13.07 -16.05
CA ARG A 61 3.25 11.99 -15.75
C ARG A 61 1.93 12.16 -16.49
N LEU A 62 1.43 13.41 -16.59
CA LEU A 62 0.19 13.72 -17.30
C LEU A 62 0.32 13.61 -18.83
N ASP A 63 1.52 13.71 -19.38
CA ASP A 63 1.80 13.53 -20.80
C ASP A 63 1.83 12.05 -21.24
N GLY A 64 1.62 11.14 -20.32
CA GLY A 64 1.56 9.69 -20.59
C GLY A 64 0.26 9.23 -21.23
N ASN A 65 -0.28 8.11 -20.78
CA ASN A 65 -1.53 7.56 -21.30
C ASN A 65 -2.70 8.51 -21.01
N PRO A 66 -3.43 9.01 -22.04
CA PRO A 66 -4.49 10.00 -21.86
C PRO A 66 -5.70 9.50 -21.04
N ASN A 67 -5.84 8.19 -20.86
CA ASN A 67 -6.99 7.60 -20.20
C ASN A 67 -6.72 7.19 -18.73
N PHE A 68 -5.45 6.98 -18.37
CA PHE A 68 -5.09 6.58 -17.02
C PHE A 68 -3.60 6.77 -16.76
N VAL A 69 -3.28 7.40 -15.64
CA VAL A 69 -1.92 7.48 -15.12
C VAL A 69 -1.92 7.52 -13.58
N TRP A 70 -1.02 6.76 -12.96
CA TRP A 70 -0.73 6.93 -11.55
C TRP A 70 0.06 8.20 -11.32
N LEU A 71 -0.45 9.09 -10.46
CA LEU A 71 0.31 10.26 -10.02
C LEU A 71 1.17 9.93 -8.80
N LYS A 72 0.58 9.34 -7.77
CA LYS A 72 1.31 8.84 -6.61
C LYS A 72 0.50 7.78 -5.88
N ARG A 73 1.12 6.64 -5.62
CA ARG A 73 0.46 5.52 -4.93
C ARG A 73 0.79 5.51 -3.45
N GLN A 74 -0.14 4.95 -2.67
CA GLN A 74 0.03 4.67 -1.24
C GLN A 74 0.55 5.86 -0.45
N VAL A 75 -0.09 7.01 -0.63
CA VAL A 75 0.23 8.25 0.09
C VAL A 75 -0.38 8.25 1.49
N ASP A 76 0.11 9.13 2.34
CA ASP A 76 -0.48 9.33 3.66
C ASP A 76 -1.87 9.99 3.55
N ASP A 77 -2.72 9.80 4.55
CA ASP A 77 -4.11 10.28 4.53
C ASP A 77 -4.22 11.80 4.40
N ASP A 78 -3.28 12.56 4.97
CA ASP A 78 -3.22 14.02 4.85
C ASP A 78 -2.96 14.46 3.40
N VAL A 79 -2.12 13.74 2.65
CA VAL A 79 -1.89 13.98 1.21
C VAL A 79 -3.19 13.72 0.43
N GLY A 80 -3.87 12.61 0.71
CA GLY A 80 -5.14 12.28 0.08
C GLY A 80 -6.20 13.36 0.32
N ARG A 81 -6.31 13.87 1.54
CA ARG A 81 -7.22 14.98 1.87
C ARG A 81 -6.84 16.27 1.15
N ALA A 82 -5.57 16.63 1.14
CA ALA A 82 -5.10 17.84 0.46
C ALA A 82 -5.40 17.82 -1.04
N VAL A 83 -5.22 16.67 -1.69
CA VAL A 83 -5.57 16.50 -3.11
C VAL A 83 -7.08 16.59 -3.33
N LYS A 84 -7.88 15.97 -2.46
CA LYS A 84 -9.33 16.00 -2.55
C LYS A 84 -9.90 17.41 -2.40
N GLU A 85 -9.33 18.21 -1.51
CA GLU A 85 -9.75 19.60 -1.27
C GLU A 85 -9.50 20.52 -2.46
N LEU A 86 -8.61 20.15 -3.38
CA LEU A 86 -8.37 20.92 -4.62
C LEU A 86 -9.51 20.77 -5.63
N GLU A 87 -10.35 19.75 -5.50
CA GLU A 87 -11.52 19.48 -6.37
C GLU A 87 -11.20 19.54 -7.88
N LEU A 88 -10.03 19.04 -8.26
CA LEU A 88 -9.56 19.09 -9.65
C LEU A 88 -10.22 18.04 -10.51
N LYS A 89 -10.75 18.47 -11.64
CA LYS A 89 -11.32 17.57 -12.64
C LYS A 89 -10.24 16.63 -13.22
N GLY A 90 -10.59 15.37 -13.41
CA GLY A 90 -9.67 14.36 -13.94
C GLY A 90 -8.68 13.79 -12.93
N ILE A 91 -8.69 14.26 -11.68
CA ILE A 91 -7.89 13.74 -10.57
C ILE A 91 -8.78 12.89 -9.67
N HIS A 92 -8.34 11.67 -9.39
CA HIS A 92 -9.12 10.68 -8.66
C HIS A 92 -8.30 10.00 -7.57
N GLN A 93 -8.99 9.36 -6.62
CA GLN A 93 -8.37 8.58 -5.56
C GLN A 93 -8.99 7.19 -5.50
N VAL A 94 -8.18 6.22 -5.14
CA VAL A 94 -8.60 4.87 -4.79
C VAL A 94 -7.92 4.44 -3.51
N SER A 95 -8.60 3.64 -2.68
CA SER A 95 -7.98 3.05 -1.50
C SER A 95 -7.23 1.79 -1.90
N GLU A 96 -5.95 1.76 -1.61
CA GLU A 96 -5.09 0.57 -1.69
C GLU A 96 -4.64 0.19 -0.26
N PHE A 97 -3.94 -0.92 -0.11
CA PHE A 97 -3.34 -1.31 1.16
C PHE A 97 -1.82 -1.15 1.10
N ARG A 98 -1.24 -0.63 2.20
CA ARG A 98 0.21 -0.58 2.41
C ARG A 98 0.59 -1.51 3.54
N ARG A 99 1.56 -2.39 3.29
CA ARG A 99 2.09 -3.30 4.30
C ARG A 99 2.98 -2.55 5.28
N ARG A 100 2.76 -2.76 6.57
CA ARG A 100 3.55 -2.19 7.66
C ARG A 100 4.12 -3.28 8.53
N TYR A 101 5.34 -3.06 9.00
CA TYR A 101 6.12 -3.98 9.84
C TYR A 101 6.51 -3.26 11.12
N PRO A 102 5.67 -3.25 12.18
CA PRO A 102 5.89 -2.46 13.39
C PRO A 102 7.18 -2.77 14.13
N GLU A 103 7.63 -4.04 14.09
CA GLU A 103 8.87 -4.48 14.75
C GLU A 103 10.14 -4.23 13.92
N GLY A 104 10.00 -3.70 12.71
CA GLY A 104 11.11 -3.30 11.85
C GLY A 104 12.17 -4.38 11.67
N GLU A 105 13.45 -3.98 11.81
CA GLU A 105 14.61 -4.84 11.54
C GLU A 105 14.70 -6.06 12.44
N ALA A 106 14.21 -5.98 13.67
CA ALA A 106 14.32 -7.08 14.65
C ALA A 106 13.60 -8.36 14.21
N ALA A 107 12.53 -8.24 13.42
CA ALA A 107 11.75 -9.36 12.91
C ALA A 107 11.87 -9.55 11.39
N ALA A 108 12.60 -8.68 10.69
CA ALA A 108 12.62 -8.62 9.23
C ALA A 108 12.99 -9.94 8.55
N HIS A 109 13.99 -10.66 9.04
CA HIS A 109 14.41 -11.93 8.45
C HIS A 109 13.39 -13.07 8.60
N VAL A 110 12.58 -13.03 9.66
CA VAL A 110 11.53 -14.02 9.89
C VAL A 110 10.28 -13.66 9.10
N VAL A 111 9.82 -12.43 9.26
CA VAL A 111 8.57 -11.95 8.64
C VAL A 111 8.73 -11.81 7.13
N GLY A 112 9.86 -11.31 6.68
CA GLY A 112 10.07 -10.97 5.27
C GLY A 112 9.36 -9.67 4.89
N PHE A 113 9.07 -9.53 3.62
CA PHE A 113 8.39 -8.34 3.07
C PHE A 113 7.55 -8.69 1.84
N THR A 114 6.67 -7.77 1.48
CA THR A 114 5.90 -7.84 0.23
C THR A 114 6.49 -6.89 -0.81
N GLY A 115 6.38 -7.28 -2.07
CA GLY A 115 6.73 -6.47 -3.23
C GLY A 115 5.50 -5.89 -3.91
N ASP A 116 5.62 -5.67 -5.20
CA ASP A 116 4.53 -5.20 -6.03
C ASP A 116 3.29 -6.09 -5.93
N GLN A 117 2.12 -5.48 -6.01
CA GLN A 117 0.82 -6.17 -5.89
C GLN A 117 0.63 -6.90 -4.54
N ASP A 118 1.32 -6.44 -3.49
CA ASP A 118 1.24 -7.00 -2.13
C ASP A 118 1.56 -8.51 -2.06
N LYS A 119 2.46 -8.99 -2.93
CA LYS A 119 2.93 -10.38 -2.94
C LYS A 119 4.15 -10.56 -2.07
N GLY A 120 4.13 -11.60 -1.23
CA GLY A 120 5.27 -11.96 -0.39
C GLY A 120 6.51 -12.31 -1.21
N GLN A 121 7.66 -11.76 -0.80
CA GLN A 121 8.95 -11.95 -1.47
C GLN A 121 9.90 -12.82 -0.66
N GLU A 122 9.84 -12.72 0.66
CA GLU A 122 10.71 -13.45 1.60
C GLU A 122 9.95 -13.82 2.88
N GLY A 123 10.54 -14.70 3.67
CA GLY A 123 10.10 -15.07 5.02
C GLY A 123 8.68 -15.65 5.08
N ILE A 124 7.99 -15.36 6.16
CA ILE A 124 6.60 -15.79 6.38
C ILE A 124 5.67 -15.20 5.31
N GLU A 125 5.93 -13.98 4.87
CA GLU A 125 5.15 -13.34 3.80
C GLU A 125 5.13 -14.19 2.52
N LEU A 126 6.26 -14.78 2.15
CA LEU A 126 6.34 -15.67 0.99
C LEU A 126 5.80 -17.08 1.30
N ALA A 127 6.23 -17.66 2.41
CA ALA A 127 5.88 -19.04 2.77
C ALA A 127 4.37 -19.25 2.93
N TYR A 128 3.65 -18.24 3.43
CA TYR A 128 2.21 -18.26 3.65
C TYR A 128 1.45 -17.32 2.72
N GLN A 129 2.01 -17.05 1.54
CA GLN A 129 1.41 -16.16 0.55
C GLN A 129 -0.06 -16.48 0.26
N GLN A 130 -0.39 -17.75 0.07
CA GLN A 130 -1.75 -18.17 -0.30
C GLN A 130 -2.78 -17.89 0.82
N GLN A 131 -2.40 -18.10 2.07
CA GLN A 131 -3.25 -17.84 3.22
C GLN A 131 -3.41 -16.34 3.48
N LEU A 132 -2.30 -15.59 3.38
CA LEU A 132 -2.27 -14.17 3.69
C LEU A 132 -2.97 -13.30 2.66
N GLN A 133 -2.90 -13.64 1.35
CA GLN A 133 -3.33 -12.72 0.30
C GLN A 133 -4.83 -12.46 0.24
N GLY A 134 -5.68 -13.39 0.68
CA GLY A 134 -7.11 -13.30 0.48
C GLY A 134 -7.53 -13.41 -0.99
N ARG A 135 -8.73 -12.92 -1.28
CA ARG A 135 -9.27 -12.89 -2.64
C ARG A 135 -10.02 -11.58 -2.88
N ASP A 136 -9.60 -10.85 -3.89
CA ASP A 136 -10.24 -9.60 -4.27
C ASP A 136 -11.69 -9.83 -4.70
N GLY A 137 -12.52 -8.84 -4.40
CA GLY A 137 -13.87 -8.74 -4.89
C GLY A 137 -13.95 -7.89 -6.14
N SER A 138 -15.14 -7.79 -6.68
CA SER A 138 -15.42 -6.95 -7.84
C SER A 138 -16.85 -6.42 -7.81
N ARG A 139 -17.07 -5.26 -8.43
CA ARG A 139 -18.41 -4.74 -8.71
C ARG A 139 -18.47 -4.16 -10.10
N GLU A 140 -19.59 -4.33 -10.75
CA GLU A 140 -19.86 -3.69 -12.02
C GLU A 140 -20.57 -2.35 -11.81
N VAL A 141 -20.11 -1.33 -12.52
CA VAL A 141 -20.64 0.03 -12.40
C VAL A 141 -20.86 0.65 -13.77
N VAL A 142 -21.86 1.52 -13.86
CA VAL A 142 -22.00 2.46 -14.97
C VAL A 142 -21.35 3.76 -14.57
N LYS A 143 -20.44 4.26 -15.41
CA LYS A 143 -19.83 5.58 -15.23
C LYS A 143 -20.41 6.54 -16.26
N ASP A 144 -20.60 7.79 -15.87
CA ASP A 144 -20.91 8.87 -16.77
C ASP A 144 -19.68 9.27 -17.63
N ARG A 145 -19.86 10.26 -18.50
CA ARG A 145 -18.76 10.78 -19.33
C ARG A 145 -17.66 11.48 -18.55
N LEU A 146 -17.92 11.82 -17.29
CA LEU A 146 -16.97 12.45 -16.36
C LEU A 146 -16.26 11.44 -15.48
N GLY A 147 -16.61 10.14 -15.62
CA GLY A 147 -16.00 9.05 -14.82
C GLY A 147 -16.67 8.81 -13.47
N ASN A 148 -17.73 9.54 -13.13
CA ASN A 148 -18.47 9.33 -11.90
C ASN A 148 -19.33 8.06 -11.98
N ILE A 149 -19.41 7.33 -10.88
CA ILE A 149 -20.29 6.16 -10.78
C ILE A 149 -21.74 6.66 -10.70
N VAL A 150 -22.55 6.29 -11.70
CA VAL A 150 -23.97 6.66 -11.79
C VAL A 150 -24.85 5.54 -11.25
N GLU A 151 -24.45 4.29 -11.48
CA GLU A 151 -25.23 3.12 -11.12
C GLU A 151 -24.33 1.92 -10.83
N ASN A 152 -24.75 1.08 -9.88
CA ASN A 152 -24.15 -0.23 -9.64
C ASN A 152 -25.00 -1.29 -10.34
N ILE A 153 -24.36 -2.20 -11.06
CA ILE A 153 -25.03 -3.28 -11.79
C ILE A 153 -24.85 -4.59 -11.02
N GLY A 154 -25.96 -5.23 -10.67
CA GLY A 154 -25.96 -6.53 -10.01
C GLY A 154 -25.39 -6.50 -8.59
N ASP A 155 -25.22 -7.69 -8.03
CA ASP A 155 -24.66 -7.86 -6.70
C ASP A 155 -23.12 -7.82 -6.72
N PRO A 156 -22.48 -7.00 -5.87
CA PRO A 156 -21.02 -6.97 -5.80
C PRO A 156 -20.47 -8.29 -5.23
N GLN A 157 -19.40 -8.77 -5.83
CA GLN A 157 -18.60 -9.84 -5.24
C GLN A 157 -17.74 -9.22 -4.15
N ARG A 158 -18.06 -9.51 -2.89
CA ARG A 158 -17.29 -8.96 -1.76
C ARG A 158 -15.88 -9.57 -1.70
N PRO A 159 -14.86 -8.78 -1.36
CA PRO A 159 -13.54 -9.32 -1.11
C PRO A 159 -13.56 -10.27 0.10
N ILE A 160 -12.72 -11.28 0.04
CA ILE A 160 -12.46 -12.18 1.16
C ILE A 160 -11.06 -11.86 1.67
N ASN A 161 -10.96 -11.26 2.85
CA ASN A 161 -9.68 -10.92 3.45
C ASN A 161 -8.84 -12.17 3.71
N GLY A 162 -7.51 -11.99 3.68
CA GLY A 162 -6.57 -13.05 4.00
C GLY A 162 -6.65 -13.49 5.46
N GLU A 163 -6.16 -14.69 5.72
CA GLU A 163 -6.10 -15.26 7.05
C GLU A 163 -4.90 -14.71 7.83
N ASP A 164 -5.09 -14.48 9.13
CA ASP A 164 -4.01 -14.11 10.04
C ASP A 164 -3.11 -15.32 10.35
N ILE A 165 -1.81 -15.08 10.46
CA ILE A 165 -0.81 -16.08 10.83
C ILE A 165 -0.23 -15.72 12.20
N GLU A 166 -0.32 -16.64 13.15
CA GLU A 166 0.32 -16.53 14.46
C GLU A 166 1.62 -17.31 14.46
N LEU A 167 2.73 -16.66 14.83
CA LEU A 167 4.04 -17.27 14.95
C LEU A 167 4.32 -17.68 16.40
N ALA A 168 5.17 -18.67 16.56
CA ALA A 168 5.62 -19.14 17.89
C ALA A 168 6.64 -18.19 18.55
N ILE A 169 7.18 -17.19 17.82
CA ILE A 169 8.18 -16.26 18.36
C ILE A 169 7.54 -15.28 19.35
N ASP A 170 8.38 -14.79 20.27
CA ASP A 170 8.07 -13.69 21.19
C ASP A 170 8.83 -12.46 20.72
N SER A 171 8.11 -11.40 20.32
CA SER A 171 8.70 -10.18 19.75
C SER A 171 9.63 -9.46 20.72
N LYS A 172 9.36 -9.52 22.03
CA LYS A 172 10.22 -8.89 23.05
C LYS A 172 11.55 -9.61 23.17
N VAL A 173 11.53 -10.94 23.20
CA VAL A 173 12.73 -11.78 23.22
C VAL A 173 13.51 -11.61 21.92
N GLN A 174 12.81 -11.62 20.79
CA GLN A 174 13.41 -11.39 19.46
C GLN A 174 14.12 -10.04 19.39
N PHE A 175 13.47 -8.97 19.83
CA PHE A 175 14.02 -7.62 19.83
C PHE A 175 15.27 -7.52 20.74
N PHE A 176 15.20 -8.09 21.94
CA PHE A 176 16.34 -8.12 22.86
C PHE A 176 17.54 -8.88 22.27
N ALA A 177 17.29 -10.06 21.70
CA ALA A 177 18.32 -10.87 21.04
C ALA A 177 18.95 -10.12 19.86
N TYR A 178 18.11 -9.49 19.02
CA TYR A 178 18.54 -8.68 17.89
C TYR A 178 19.48 -7.56 18.32
N GLN A 179 19.10 -6.79 19.34
CA GLN A 179 19.94 -5.68 19.85
C GLN A 179 21.30 -6.17 20.33
N ARG A 180 21.32 -7.28 21.09
CA ARG A 180 22.56 -7.85 21.63
C ARG A 180 23.49 -8.32 20.53
N ILE A 181 22.96 -9.02 19.53
CA ILE A 181 23.77 -9.49 18.39
C ILE A 181 24.25 -8.31 17.56
N ARG A 182 23.39 -7.34 17.25
CA ARG A 182 23.77 -6.14 16.51
C ARG A 182 24.95 -5.43 17.18
N ASP A 183 24.84 -5.19 18.48
CA ASP A 183 25.90 -4.51 19.24
C ASP A 183 27.23 -5.29 19.21
N GLN A 184 27.17 -6.62 19.30
CA GLN A 184 28.36 -7.48 19.20
C GLN A 184 28.95 -7.50 17.78
N VAL A 185 28.10 -7.59 16.75
CA VAL A 185 28.54 -7.53 15.35
C VAL A 185 29.30 -6.24 15.07
N ILE A 186 28.78 -5.11 15.56
CA ILE A 186 29.45 -3.80 15.43
C ILE A 186 30.77 -3.77 16.21
N ALA A 187 30.76 -4.17 17.48
CA ALA A 187 31.92 -4.16 18.35
C ALA A 187 33.06 -5.05 17.82
N GLN A 188 32.72 -6.20 17.27
CA GLN A 188 33.70 -7.17 16.74
C GLN A 188 34.01 -6.98 15.26
N LYS A 189 33.38 -5.98 14.59
CA LYS A 189 33.50 -5.76 13.15
C LYS A 189 33.18 -7.02 12.33
N ALA A 190 32.24 -7.83 12.82
CA ALA A 190 31.82 -9.07 12.17
C ALA A 190 30.90 -8.77 10.99
N LYS A 191 30.75 -9.74 10.08
CA LYS A 191 29.84 -9.64 8.94
C LYS A 191 28.39 -9.99 9.29
N GLY A 192 28.18 -10.68 10.39
CA GLY A 192 26.86 -11.10 10.86
C GLY A 192 26.96 -11.90 12.15
N GLY A 193 25.82 -12.23 12.73
CA GLY A 193 25.72 -13.03 13.94
C GLY A 193 24.34 -13.67 14.08
N SER A 194 24.26 -14.71 14.87
CA SER A 194 22.98 -15.38 15.20
C SER A 194 23.00 -15.87 16.64
N VAL A 195 21.82 -16.09 17.19
CA VAL A 195 21.63 -16.70 18.51
C VAL A 195 20.46 -17.69 18.43
N VAL A 196 20.60 -18.80 19.13
CA VAL A 196 19.58 -19.84 19.25
C VAL A 196 19.22 -20.02 20.72
#